data_5d797035df2ad7f7cdfb5c2f1f3bae74
#
_entry.id   5d797035df2ad7f7cdfb5c2f1f3bae74
#
_cell.length_a   1.000
_cell.length_b   1.000
_cell.length_c   1.000
_cell.angle_alpha   90.00
_cell.angle_beta   90.00
_cell.angle_gamma   90.00
#
_symmetry.space_group_name_H-M   'P 1'
#
loop_
_entity.id
_entity.type
_entity.pdbx_description
1 polymer ?
#
loop_
_entity_poly.entity_id
_entity_poly.type
_entity_poly.pdbx_seq_one_letter_code
_entity_poly.pdbx_strand_id
1 'polypeptide(L)'
;QVEKARKAFEEKCARVLGVGVEEAAEGMIDMLEADANNALRRVISGQGIHPSEFTLLSYGGSGPLHLAGCSRGIGFKDIITFQFAAAFSAFGCTTADFMRRHSVSTQIDIGARASDDELQAFGAKVTGVWDDLTKAAVDEMIADGHSRDKIKTVPFLMMRYTGQLEDVEVMAPLSAIGSADDMRRVI
;
A
#
# COMPACT_ATOMS: atom_id res chain seq x y z
N GLN A 1 -11.48 -13.62 32.31
CA GLN A 1 -11.65 -12.30 31.64
C GLN A 1 -12.98 -12.21 30.87
N VAL A 2 -13.61 -13.32 30.47
CA VAL A 2 -14.87 -13.34 29.72
C VAL A 2 -15.98 -12.61 30.47
N GLU A 3 -16.13 -12.85 31.77
CA GLU A 3 -17.16 -12.20 32.59
C GLU A 3 -17.00 -10.67 32.67
N LYS A 4 -15.76 -10.17 32.67
CA LYS A 4 -15.49 -8.72 32.63
C LYS A 4 -15.91 -8.11 31.30
N ALA A 5 -15.65 -8.83 30.18
CA ALA A 5 -16.06 -8.40 28.86
C ALA A 5 -17.58 -8.41 28.74
N ARG A 6 -18.25 -9.48 29.17
CA ARG A 6 -19.71 -9.59 29.19
C ARG A 6 -20.36 -8.44 29.94
N LYS A 7 -19.88 -8.16 31.16
CA LYS A 7 -20.40 -7.06 31.98
C LYS A 7 -20.20 -5.69 31.29
N ALA A 8 -19.04 -5.47 30.67
CA ALA A 8 -18.79 -4.23 29.95
C ALA A 8 -19.72 -4.07 28.73
N PHE A 9 -19.95 -5.14 27.98
CA PHE A 9 -20.91 -5.13 26.85
C PHE A 9 -22.34 -4.91 27.34
N GLU A 10 -22.74 -5.57 28.43
CA GLU A 10 -24.06 -5.38 29.01
C GLU A 10 -24.30 -3.93 29.40
N GLU A 11 -23.38 -3.33 30.16
CA GLU A 11 -23.56 -1.99 30.71
C GLU A 11 -23.45 -0.89 29.64
N LYS A 12 -22.53 -1.05 28.67
CA LYS A 12 -22.20 0.02 27.74
C LYS A 12 -22.87 -0.08 26.37
N CYS A 13 -23.29 -1.28 25.97
CA CYS A 13 -23.86 -1.51 24.64
C CYS A 13 -25.27 -2.08 24.73
N ALA A 14 -25.45 -3.28 25.30
CA ALA A 14 -26.71 -4.01 25.25
C ALA A 14 -27.87 -3.25 25.90
N ARG A 15 -27.68 -2.68 27.09
CA ARG A 15 -28.71 -1.85 27.77
C ARG A 15 -29.08 -0.60 26.99
N VAL A 16 -28.11 0.05 26.35
CA VAL A 16 -28.33 1.29 25.59
C VAL A 16 -29.10 0.98 24.30
N LEU A 17 -28.78 -0.14 23.66
CA LEU A 17 -29.41 -0.58 22.41
C LEU A 17 -30.72 -1.34 22.62
N GLY A 18 -31.00 -1.79 23.84
CA GLY A 18 -32.19 -2.60 24.15
C GLY A 18 -32.15 -4.02 23.59
N VAL A 19 -30.92 -4.58 23.46
CA VAL A 19 -30.70 -5.94 22.87
C VAL A 19 -29.95 -6.85 23.84
N GLY A 20 -29.80 -8.13 23.50
CA GLY A 20 -28.99 -9.07 24.27
C GLY A 20 -27.49 -8.76 24.21
N VAL A 21 -26.73 -9.27 25.19
CA VAL A 21 -25.25 -9.03 25.24
C VAL A 21 -24.54 -9.65 24.05
N GLU A 22 -24.95 -10.88 23.68
CA GLU A 22 -24.45 -11.60 22.53
C GLU A 22 -24.79 -10.86 21.23
N GLU A 23 -26.02 -10.42 21.07
CA GLU A 23 -26.50 -9.66 19.91
C GLU A 23 -25.71 -8.33 19.75
N ALA A 24 -25.47 -7.62 20.86
CA ALA A 24 -24.66 -6.41 20.83
C ALA A 24 -23.20 -6.70 20.41
N ALA A 25 -22.62 -7.80 20.89
CA ALA A 25 -21.26 -8.21 20.53
C ALA A 25 -21.16 -8.63 19.05
N GLU A 26 -22.14 -9.38 18.56
CA GLU A 26 -22.25 -9.82 17.17
C GLU A 26 -22.39 -8.62 16.23
N GLY A 27 -23.25 -7.66 16.56
CA GLY A 27 -23.41 -6.42 15.81
C GLY A 27 -22.13 -5.58 15.74
N MET A 28 -21.30 -5.58 16.78
CA MET A 28 -19.99 -4.89 16.73
C MET A 28 -19.00 -5.61 15.80
N ILE A 29 -19.00 -6.93 15.76
CA ILE A 29 -18.19 -7.71 14.81
C ILE A 29 -18.64 -7.44 13.38
N ASP A 30 -19.94 -7.46 13.13
CA ASP A 30 -20.50 -7.16 11.81
C ASP A 30 -20.14 -5.76 11.32
N MET A 31 -20.18 -4.76 12.20
CA MET A 31 -19.74 -3.40 11.88
C MET A 31 -18.24 -3.34 11.53
N LEU A 32 -17.37 -3.98 12.33
CA LEU A 32 -15.96 -4.06 12.08
C LEU A 32 -15.65 -4.69 10.71
N GLU A 33 -16.31 -5.82 10.42
CA GLU A 33 -16.12 -6.55 9.18
C GLU A 33 -16.66 -5.77 7.97
N ALA A 34 -17.79 -5.07 8.13
CA ALA A 34 -18.34 -4.19 7.10
C ALA A 34 -17.41 -3.00 6.79
N ASP A 35 -16.84 -2.36 7.82
CA ASP A 35 -15.89 -1.27 7.65
C ASP A 35 -14.61 -1.74 6.96
N ALA A 36 -14.09 -2.90 7.34
CA ALA A 36 -12.92 -3.51 6.70
C ALA A 36 -13.21 -3.89 5.24
N ASN A 37 -14.40 -4.45 4.96
CA ASN A 37 -14.85 -4.77 3.60
C ASN A 37 -14.90 -3.50 2.74
N ASN A 38 -15.49 -2.41 3.27
CA ASN A 38 -15.55 -1.14 2.58
C ASN A 38 -14.15 -0.54 2.33
N ALA A 39 -13.23 -0.67 3.29
CA ALA A 39 -11.84 -0.25 3.12
C ALA A 39 -11.14 -1.03 2.00
N LEU A 40 -11.29 -2.37 1.96
CA LEU A 40 -10.78 -3.22 0.88
C LEU A 40 -11.34 -2.79 -0.49
N ARG A 41 -12.65 -2.55 -0.60
CA ARG A 41 -13.27 -2.07 -1.84
C ARG A 41 -12.70 -0.74 -2.31
N ARG A 42 -12.46 0.20 -1.40
CA ARG A 42 -11.85 1.51 -1.76
C ARG A 42 -10.44 1.33 -2.31
N VAL A 43 -9.61 0.50 -1.65
CA VAL A 43 -8.24 0.23 -2.13
C VAL A 43 -8.25 -0.42 -3.51
N ILE A 44 -9.08 -1.45 -3.70
CA ILE A 44 -9.21 -2.18 -4.97
C ILE A 44 -9.65 -1.23 -6.09
N SER A 45 -10.69 -0.42 -5.84
CA SER A 45 -11.20 0.54 -6.82
C SER A 45 -10.20 1.66 -7.12
N GLY A 46 -9.50 2.16 -6.08
CA GLY A 46 -8.48 3.20 -6.23
C GLY A 46 -7.27 2.75 -7.06
N GLN A 47 -6.94 1.46 -6.99
CA GLN A 47 -5.85 0.84 -7.76
C GLN A 47 -6.29 0.37 -9.15
N GLY A 48 -7.58 0.42 -9.49
CA GLY A 48 -8.10 -0.12 -10.75
C GLY A 48 -7.95 -1.64 -10.88
N ILE A 49 -7.87 -2.35 -9.75
CA ILE A 49 -7.67 -3.80 -9.70
C ILE A 49 -9.02 -4.53 -9.88
N HIS A 50 -9.02 -5.61 -10.66
CA HIS A 50 -10.17 -6.51 -10.74
C HIS A 50 -9.99 -7.66 -9.73
N PRO A 51 -10.83 -7.77 -8.69
CA PRO A 51 -10.61 -8.71 -7.58
C PRO A 51 -10.45 -10.17 -8.02
N SER A 52 -11.17 -10.59 -9.08
CA SER A 52 -11.10 -11.97 -9.60
C SER A 52 -9.74 -12.38 -10.17
N GLU A 53 -8.83 -11.45 -10.36
CA GLU A 53 -7.46 -11.69 -10.84
C GLU A 53 -6.45 -11.76 -9.69
N PHE A 54 -6.89 -11.45 -8.47
CA PHE A 54 -6.00 -11.33 -7.31
C PHE A 54 -6.37 -12.31 -6.19
N THR A 55 -5.36 -12.70 -5.44
CA THR A 55 -5.49 -13.50 -4.22
C THR A 55 -5.42 -12.57 -3.01
N LEU A 56 -6.42 -12.66 -2.13
CA LEU A 56 -6.38 -11.99 -0.83
C LEU A 56 -5.57 -12.83 0.15
N LEU A 57 -4.52 -12.24 0.70
CA LEU A 57 -3.68 -12.84 1.70
C LEU A 57 -3.97 -12.23 3.08
N SER A 58 -4.35 -13.06 4.04
CA SER A 58 -4.61 -12.62 5.42
C SER A 58 -3.61 -13.21 6.40
N TYR A 59 -3.03 -12.33 7.22
CA TYR A 59 -2.08 -12.71 8.27
C TYR A 59 -2.20 -11.76 9.47
N GLY A 60 -1.39 -12.01 10.51
CA GLY A 60 -1.46 -11.32 11.79
C GLY A 60 -2.38 -12.03 12.78
N GLY A 61 -2.57 -11.44 13.96
CA GLY A 61 -3.33 -12.05 15.04
C GLY A 61 -4.83 -12.14 14.75
N SER A 62 -5.46 -11.06 14.32
CA SER A 62 -6.91 -10.97 14.10
C SER A 62 -7.33 -11.03 12.64
N GLY A 63 -6.42 -10.78 11.69
CA GLY A 63 -6.74 -10.79 10.26
C GLY A 63 -7.46 -12.07 9.80
N PRO A 64 -6.90 -13.27 10.06
CA PRO A 64 -7.54 -14.53 9.69
C PRO A 64 -8.90 -14.78 10.37
N LEU A 65 -9.10 -14.23 11.56
CA LEU A 65 -10.35 -14.38 12.31
C LEU A 65 -11.52 -13.70 11.58
N HIS A 66 -11.28 -12.53 11.02
CA HIS A 66 -12.30 -11.73 10.33
C HIS A 66 -12.29 -11.89 8.81
N LEU A 67 -11.47 -12.80 8.28
CA LEU A 67 -11.21 -12.94 6.85
C LEU A 67 -12.49 -13.16 6.03
N ALA A 68 -13.37 -14.02 6.52
CA ALA A 68 -14.62 -14.36 5.83
C ALA A 68 -15.59 -13.15 5.74
N GLY A 69 -15.73 -12.38 6.81
CA GLY A 69 -16.59 -11.20 6.85
C GLY A 69 -16.00 -10.06 6.01
N CYS A 70 -14.71 -9.77 6.20
CA CYS A 70 -14.03 -8.69 5.48
C CYS A 70 -13.99 -8.90 3.96
N SER A 71 -13.95 -10.14 3.47
CA SER A 71 -13.86 -10.46 2.04
C SER A 71 -15.21 -10.75 1.38
N ARG A 72 -16.29 -10.78 2.15
CA ARG A 72 -17.63 -11.17 1.68
C ARG A 72 -18.08 -10.33 0.46
N GLY A 73 -18.44 -11.01 -0.63
CA GLY A 73 -19.00 -10.38 -1.83
C GLY A 73 -18.03 -9.49 -2.62
N ILE A 74 -16.70 -9.54 -2.37
CA ILE A 74 -15.71 -8.82 -3.17
C ILE A 74 -15.36 -9.61 -4.44
N GLY A 75 -15.28 -10.94 -4.35
CA GLY A 75 -15.05 -11.81 -5.52
C GLY A 75 -13.57 -11.99 -5.85
N PHE A 76 -12.71 -12.11 -4.84
CA PHE A 76 -11.31 -12.49 -5.05
C PHE A 76 -11.19 -13.86 -5.72
N LYS A 77 -10.12 -14.05 -6.50
CA LYS A 77 -9.79 -15.34 -7.11
C LYS A 77 -9.58 -16.41 -6.04
N ASP A 78 -8.77 -16.11 -5.07
CA ASP A 78 -8.46 -16.96 -3.93
C ASP A 78 -8.40 -16.14 -2.64
N ILE A 79 -8.65 -16.77 -1.52
CA ILE A 79 -8.51 -16.19 -0.19
C ILE A 79 -7.66 -17.15 0.64
N ILE A 80 -6.49 -16.69 1.07
CA ILE A 80 -5.47 -17.55 1.69
C ILE A 80 -5.06 -17.01 3.06
N THR A 81 -4.89 -17.91 4.01
CA THR A 81 -4.20 -17.66 5.27
C THR A 81 -3.28 -18.83 5.60
N PHE A 82 -2.43 -18.72 6.62
CA PHE A 82 -1.41 -19.70 6.97
C PHE A 82 -1.59 -20.19 8.40
N GLN A 83 -1.11 -21.39 8.68
CA GLN A 83 -1.09 -21.93 10.05
C GLN A 83 -0.29 -21.05 11.02
N PHE A 84 0.76 -20.37 10.54
CA PHE A 84 1.60 -19.43 11.30
C PHE A 84 1.27 -17.97 11.02
N ALA A 85 0.04 -17.65 10.60
CA ALA A 85 -0.39 -16.31 10.22
C ALA A 85 -0.08 -15.25 11.29
N ALA A 86 -0.20 -15.59 12.57
CA ALA A 86 0.10 -14.69 13.68
C ALA A 86 1.58 -14.25 13.73
N ALA A 87 2.51 -15.07 13.26
CA ALA A 87 3.95 -14.80 13.23
C ALA A 87 4.45 -14.44 11.81
N PHE A 88 3.58 -14.33 10.82
CA PHE A 88 3.98 -14.16 9.42
C PHE A 88 4.74 -12.86 9.15
N SER A 89 4.40 -11.78 9.86
CA SER A 89 5.16 -10.52 9.77
C SER A 89 6.59 -10.67 10.26
N ALA A 90 6.80 -11.41 11.37
CA ALA A 90 8.14 -11.70 11.88
C ALA A 90 8.93 -12.57 10.90
N PHE A 91 8.28 -13.57 10.30
CA PHE A 91 8.88 -14.38 9.23
C PHE A 91 9.27 -13.49 8.02
N GLY A 92 8.40 -12.58 7.59
CA GLY A 92 8.70 -11.62 6.54
C GLY A 92 9.92 -10.76 6.84
N CYS A 93 10.06 -10.27 8.07
CA CYS A 93 11.23 -9.50 8.50
C CYS A 93 12.55 -10.29 8.42
N THR A 94 12.51 -11.61 8.59
CA THR A 94 13.71 -12.45 8.50
C THR A 94 14.09 -12.83 7.07
N THR A 95 13.17 -12.66 6.11
CA THR A 95 13.34 -13.07 4.70
C THR A 95 13.38 -11.89 3.73
N ALA A 96 13.02 -10.70 4.21
CA ALA A 96 13.03 -9.48 3.38
C ALA A 96 14.46 -8.95 3.19
N ASP A 97 14.73 -8.44 2.01
CA ASP A 97 15.93 -7.67 1.75
C ASP A 97 15.92 -6.33 2.51
N PHE A 98 17.10 -5.82 2.80
CA PHE A 98 17.24 -4.50 3.39
C PHE A 98 16.90 -3.43 2.34
N MET A 99 15.98 -2.52 2.65
CA MET A 99 15.53 -1.50 1.72
C MET A 99 15.50 -0.12 2.38
N ARG A 100 16.00 0.89 1.67
CA ARG A 100 15.81 2.30 1.98
C ARG A 100 14.99 2.93 0.86
N ARG A 101 14.06 3.81 1.22
CA ARG A 101 13.20 4.51 0.27
C ARG A 101 13.29 6.01 0.52
N HIS A 102 13.69 6.74 -0.51
CA HIS A 102 13.78 8.18 -0.52
C HIS A 102 12.81 8.74 -1.55
N SER A 103 12.10 9.80 -1.19
CA SER A 103 11.19 10.50 -2.09
C SER A 103 11.14 11.97 -1.77
N VAL A 104 10.89 12.78 -2.78
CA VAL A 104 10.67 14.23 -2.64
C VAL A 104 9.58 14.65 -3.63
N SER A 105 8.72 15.58 -3.20
CA SER A 105 7.70 16.15 -4.09
C SER A 105 8.32 17.21 -4.99
N THR A 106 8.15 17.06 -6.31
CA THR A 106 8.66 18.01 -7.32
C THR A 106 7.58 18.88 -7.94
N GLN A 107 6.31 18.52 -7.78
CA GLN A 107 5.15 19.22 -8.34
C GLN A 107 5.33 19.60 -9.83
N ILE A 108 5.57 18.60 -10.67
CA ILE A 108 5.69 18.78 -12.12
C ILE A 108 4.33 18.46 -12.74
N ASP A 109 3.72 19.44 -13.40
CA ASP A 109 2.50 19.27 -14.17
C ASP A 109 2.84 19.16 -15.66
N ILE A 110 2.46 18.05 -16.29
CA ILE A 110 2.71 17.79 -17.70
C ILE A 110 1.38 17.89 -18.46
N GLY A 111 1.24 18.93 -19.27
CA GLY A 111 0.06 19.11 -20.11
C GLY A 111 -0.01 18.05 -21.23
N ALA A 112 -1.23 17.67 -21.63
CA ALA A 112 -1.47 16.70 -22.72
C ALA A 112 -0.84 17.09 -24.07
N ARG A 113 -0.43 18.36 -24.24
CA ARG A 113 0.20 18.91 -25.45
C ARG A 113 1.61 19.43 -25.17
N ALA A 114 2.29 18.89 -24.17
CA ALA A 114 3.66 19.30 -23.86
C ALA A 114 4.56 19.10 -25.07
N SER A 115 5.36 20.10 -25.39
CA SER A 115 6.35 20.06 -26.47
C SER A 115 7.54 19.16 -26.12
N ASP A 116 8.33 18.78 -27.12
CA ASP A 116 9.53 17.97 -26.89
C ASP A 116 10.54 18.67 -25.99
N ASP A 117 10.67 19.99 -26.13
CA ASP A 117 11.57 20.80 -25.29
C ASP A 117 11.12 20.80 -23.82
N GLU A 118 9.80 20.91 -23.57
CA GLU A 118 9.23 20.83 -22.21
C GLU A 118 9.42 19.43 -21.61
N LEU A 119 9.13 18.38 -22.38
CA LEU A 119 9.34 16.99 -21.93
C LEU A 119 10.80 16.71 -21.61
N GLN A 120 11.73 17.21 -22.42
CA GLN A 120 13.17 17.07 -22.18
C GLN A 120 13.60 17.84 -20.92
N ALA A 121 13.09 19.06 -20.72
CA ALA A 121 13.39 19.84 -19.52
C ALA A 121 12.85 19.17 -18.25
N PHE A 122 11.63 18.60 -18.30
CA PHE A 122 11.06 17.83 -17.19
C PHE A 122 11.89 16.56 -16.92
N GLY A 123 12.29 15.83 -17.97
CA GLY A 123 13.14 14.65 -17.85
C GLY A 123 14.48 14.96 -17.19
N ALA A 124 15.13 16.03 -17.58
CA ALA A 124 16.38 16.48 -16.97
C ALA A 124 16.20 16.83 -15.47
N LYS A 125 15.08 17.51 -15.12
CA LYS A 125 14.77 17.82 -13.73
C LYS A 125 14.55 16.55 -12.89
N VAL A 126 13.78 15.59 -13.41
CA VAL A 126 13.51 14.30 -12.75
C VAL A 126 14.82 13.54 -12.55
N THR A 127 15.65 13.44 -13.58
CA THR A 127 16.95 12.76 -13.50
C THR A 127 17.84 13.37 -12.44
N GLY A 128 17.96 14.71 -12.39
CA GLY A 128 18.75 15.38 -11.35
C GLY A 128 18.25 15.06 -9.92
N VAL A 129 16.95 15.02 -9.73
CA VAL A 129 16.35 14.64 -8.43
C VAL A 129 16.65 13.17 -8.11
N TRP A 130 16.55 12.26 -9.07
CA TRP A 130 16.90 10.85 -8.86
C TRP A 130 18.37 10.65 -8.51
N ASP A 131 19.29 11.40 -9.14
CA ASP A 131 20.72 11.34 -8.84
C ASP A 131 20.99 11.74 -7.39
N ASP A 132 20.38 12.84 -6.92
CA ASP A 132 20.52 13.31 -5.54
C ASP A 132 19.95 12.30 -4.54
N LEU A 133 18.74 11.78 -4.79
CA LEU A 133 18.10 10.78 -3.93
C LEU A 133 18.87 9.45 -3.93
N THR A 134 19.34 9.02 -5.09
CA THR A 134 20.15 7.80 -5.24
C THR A 134 21.44 7.91 -4.44
N LYS A 135 22.12 9.06 -4.55
CA LYS A 135 23.36 9.31 -3.78
C LYS A 135 23.08 9.23 -2.29
N ALA A 136 22.05 9.93 -1.80
CA ALA A 136 21.69 9.92 -0.38
C ALA A 136 21.36 8.51 0.12
N ALA A 137 20.53 7.76 -0.62
CA ALA A 137 20.14 6.38 -0.27
C ALA A 137 21.36 5.44 -0.23
N VAL A 138 22.25 5.55 -1.21
CA VAL A 138 23.47 4.74 -1.27
C VAL A 138 24.43 5.08 -0.14
N ASP A 139 24.64 6.36 0.17
CA ASP A 139 25.52 6.80 1.25
C ASP A 139 25.00 6.27 2.62
N GLU A 140 23.69 6.31 2.85
CA GLU A 140 23.06 5.71 4.06
C GLU A 140 23.27 4.19 4.14
N MET A 141 23.02 3.47 3.04
CA MET A 141 23.23 2.02 3.00
C MET A 141 24.68 1.63 3.28
N ILE A 142 25.64 2.39 2.77
CA ILE A 142 27.06 2.18 3.06
C ILE A 142 27.37 2.47 4.53
N ALA A 143 26.80 3.53 5.11
CA ALA A 143 26.94 3.85 6.53
C ALA A 143 26.33 2.75 7.44
N ASP A 144 25.27 2.09 7.00
CA ASP A 144 24.66 0.93 7.65
C ASP A 144 25.52 -0.38 7.49
N GLY A 145 26.65 -0.32 6.76
CA GLY A 145 27.58 -1.44 6.59
C GLY A 145 27.35 -2.30 5.34
N HIS A 146 26.49 -1.86 4.42
CA HIS A 146 26.27 -2.59 3.17
C HIS A 146 27.35 -2.27 2.14
N SER A 147 27.82 -3.28 1.40
CA SER A 147 28.81 -3.11 0.33
C SER A 147 28.18 -2.48 -0.91
N ARG A 148 28.85 -1.49 -1.51
CA ARG A 148 28.33 -0.74 -2.68
C ARG A 148 27.93 -1.64 -3.87
N ASP A 149 28.66 -2.71 -4.10
CA ASP A 149 28.41 -3.67 -5.19
C ASP A 149 27.12 -4.48 -5.02
N LYS A 150 26.61 -4.56 -3.79
CA LYS A 150 25.35 -5.24 -3.45
C LYS A 150 24.14 -4.33 -3.46
N ILE A 151 24.34 -3.01 -3.50
CA ILE A 151 23.25 -2.03 -3.48
C ILE A 151 22.68 -1.89 -4.90
N LYS A 152 21.37 -2.15 -5.01
CA LYS A 152 20.60 -1.90 -6.24
C LYS A 152 19.70 -0.70 -6.01
N THR A 153 19.65 0.18 -6.98
CA THR A 153 18.78 1.36 -6.97
C THR A 153 17.70 1.21 -8.02
N VAL A 154 16.47 1.57 -7.66
CA VAL A 154 15.30 1.48 -8.55
C VAL A 154 14.58 2.82 -8.49
N PRO A 155 14.67 3.66 -9.53
CA PRO A 155 13.95 4.91 -9.59
C PRO A 155 12.46 4.67 -9.82
N PHE A 156 11.63 5.52 -9.19
CA PHE A 156 10.19 5.50 -9.36
C PHE A 156 9.62 6.92 -9.36
N LEU A 157 8.39 7.08 -9.83
CA LEU A 157 7.62 8.30 -9.78
C LEU A 157 6.26 8.05 -9.11
N MET A 158 5.82 8.99 -8.29
CA MET A 158 4.44 9.06 -7.83
C MET A 158 3.69 9.99 -8.77
N MET A 159 2.75 9.47 -9.52
CA MET A 159 2.03 10.21 -10.56
C MET A 159 0.53 10.04 -10.44
N ARG A 160 -0.23 11.03 -10.91
CA ARG A 160 -1.68 10.95 -11.03
C ARG A 160 -2.15 11.77 -12.22
N TYR A 161 -3.28 11.41 -12.79
CA TYR A 161 -3.98 12.26 -13.74
C TYR A 161 -4.69 13.41 -13.01
N THR A 162 -4.84 14.54 -13.71
CA THR A 162 -5.62 15.65 -13.19
C THR A 162 -7.02 15.19 -12.79
N GLY A 163 -7.40 15.44 -11.54
CA GLY A 163 -8.68 15.02 -10.98
C GLY A 163 -8.65 13.69 -10.22
N GLN A 164 -7.55 12.94 -10.24
CA GLN A 164 -7.37 11.78 -9.34
C GLN A 164 -7.01 12.24 -7.93
N LEU A 165 -7.50 11.51 -6.93
CA LEU A 165 -7.18 11.75 -5.51
C LEU A 165 -5.91 11.04 -5.08
N GLU A 166 -5.64 9.86 -5.64
CA GLU A 166 -4.53 8.99 -5.25
C GLU A 166 -3.42 9.02 -6.30
N ASP A 167 -2.18 9.06 -5.83
CA ASP A 167 -1.01 8.89 -6.68
C ASP A 167 -0.77 7.41 -6.99
N VAL A 168 -0.33 7.12 -8.21
CA VAL A 168 0.09 5.78 -8.63
C VAL A 168 1.61 5.74 -8.69
N GLU A 169 2.19 4.71 -8.08
CA GLU A 169 3.62 4.46 -8.18
C GLU A 169 3.95 3.83 -9.53
N VAL A 170 4.79 4.50 -10.28
CA VAL A 170 5.28 4.05 -11.58
C VAL A 170 6.78 3.78 -11.48
N MET A 171 7.15 2.52 -11.62
CA MET A 171 8.56 2.13 -11.69
C MET A 171 9.13 2.62 -13.01
N ALA A 172 10.19 3.40 -12.95
CA ALA A 172 10.80 3.91 -14.16
C ALA A 172 11.52 2.77 -14.91
N PRO A 173 11.23 2.58 -16.20
CA PRO A 173 11.94 1.58 -17.01
C PRO A 173 13.39 1.99 -17.34
N LEU A 174 13.78 3.20 -16.94
CA LEU A 174 15.05 3.85 -17.23
C LEU A 174 15.69 4.38 -15.94
N SER A 175 17.00 4.36 -15.87
CA SER A 175 17.76 4.96 -14.75
C SER A 175 17.97 6.47 -14.90
N ALA A 176 17.76 7.02 -16.10
CA ALA A 176 17.84 8.44 -16.42
C ALA A 176 16.92 8.75 -17.61
N ILE A 177 16.39 9.97 -17.65
CA ILE A 177 15.55 10.47 -18.72
C ILE A 177 16.35 11.48 -19.54
N GLY A 178 16.89 11.05 -20.67
CA GLY A 178 17.79 11.84 -21.52
C GLY A 178 17.10 12.55 -22.69
N SER A 179 15.86 12.16 -23.03
CA SER A 179 15.14 12.68 -24.19
C SER A 179 13.65 12.84 -23.92
N ALA A 180 12.94 13.55 -24.80
CA ALA A 180 11.49 13.64 -24.77
C ALA A 180 10.83 12.25 -24.94
N ASP A 181 11.42 11.36 -25.75
CA ASP A 181 10.91 10.01 -25.95
C ASP A 181 11.08 9.15 -24.71
N ASP A 182 12.15 9.30 -23.96
CA ASP A 182 12.32 8.63 -22.66
C ASP A 182 11.23 9.09 -21.69
N MET A 183 10.96 10.41 -21.66
CA MET A 183 9.90 10.95 -20.80
C MET A 183 8.52 10.41 -21.18
N ARG A 184 8.20 10.28 -22.48
CA ARG A 184 6.95 9.66 -22.96
C ARG A 184 6.80 8.19 -22.58
N ARG A 185 7.89 7.48 -22.38
CA ARG A 185 7.87 6.07 -21.94
C ARG A 185 7.60 5.92 -20.44
N VAL A 186 7.78 6.98 -19.69
CA VAL A 186 7.60 7.00 -18.24
C VAL A 186 6.20 7.50 -17.86
N ILE A 187 5.64 8.45 -18.62
CA ILE A 187 4.29 8.98 -18.43
C ILE A 187 3.27 8.22 -19.27
#